data_180fd383d32b6ea941d4b14c4b6913eb
#
_entry.id   180fd383d32b6ea941d4b14c4b6913eb
#
_cell.length_a   1.000
_cell.length_b   1.000
_cell.length_c   1.000
_cell.angle_alpha   90.00
_cell.angle_beta   90.00
_cell.angle_gamma   90.00
#
_symmetry.space_group_name_H-M   'P 1'
#
loop_
_entity.id
_entity.type
_entity.pdbx_description
1 polymer ?
#
loop_
_entity_poly.entity_id
_entity_poly.type
_entity_poly.pdbx_seq_one_letter_code
_entity_poly.pdbx_strand_id
1 'polypeptide(L)'
;MFLVKNIYKNRYLNYNYIKKGGEKMSLIYNKKIEVVFKKEDTFILDGQSKICNWFYNQLLDACINDYKFNNNAKKLLTDRNLRNYGTTLKGEHKFLNTVFSSVLKEPSARIKKAYDKFFNEGAGYPKYRSWKKKWFSLVFDEPNKGWEVKEDGRTLSVSLGNIPNMSKEKGKRNPSVLGYLKEKLELKDGEILKTFSLVKQQGKFYAIFAVEKCSNEELEFKETMSKYRKEYNLAKKEGLKLPQKPVFEEDEITIPSDAKWIALDPNHKNFFVGVDYKGDSIEFKKLQMVKYWDKTIDKLKSKRDICQRNYRKRTTENGAKYTVNSPRYNRLNHALDIAYNKRQEQIKTALYSISHELYKRYDLVIIGDYTPTNSTALFKNMKRSMLNQEQIGSFRKTLKWVAEKEGKYYIMVDEKNTTKECCVCGHQEKKEPNIRKFTCKNCGTTLMRDSNSAINIAKKANFNLDVEKYKDKLDSFTYKGEALYGRKAQIM
;
A
#
# COMPACT_ATOMS: atom_id res chain seq x y z
N MET A 1 2.68 26.24 -23.87
CA MET A 1 1.66 25.17 -23.72
C MET A 1 2.24 23.90 -24.39
N PHE A 2 3.02 23.12 -23.65
CA PHE A 2 3.65 21.91 -24.18
C PHE A 2 2.70 20.75 -23.93
N LEU A 3 2.13 20.21 -25.01
CA LEU A 3 1.30 19.02 -25.03
C LEU A 3 2.12 17.79 -24.62
N VAL A 4 1.83 17.22 -23.46
CA VAL A 4 2.41 15.98 -22.94
C VAL A 4 1.99 14.75 -23.78
N LYS A 5 1.39 14.93 -24.96
CA LYS A 5 0.90 13.84 -25.84
C LYS A 5 1.95 12.81 -26.25
N ASN A 6 3.24 13.13 -26.23
CA ASN A 6 4.29 12.20 -26.67
C ASN A 6 4.94 11.38 -25.54
N ILE A 7 4.71 11.73 -24.27
CA ILE A 7 5.25 10.97 -23.13
C ILE A 7 4.44 9.68 -22.89
N TYR A 8 3.20 9.62 -23.33
CA TYR A 8 2.28 8.49 -23.12
C TYR A 8 2.53 7.27 -24.03
N LYS A 9 3.37 7.36 -25.05
CA LYS A 9 3.71 6.21 -25.92
C LYS A 9 4.78 5.29 -25.37
N ASN A 10 5.55 5.68 -24.36
CA ASN A 10 6.51 4.81 -23.73
C ASN A 10 5.90 4.15 -22.49
N ARG A 11 5.81 2.86 -22.50
CA ARG A 11 5.21 1.81 -21.62
C ARG A 11 5.24 1.97 -20.09
N TYR A 12 5.53 3.15 -19.51
CA TYR A 12 5.75 3.30 -18.06
C TYR A 12 4.95 4.42 -17.39
N LEU A 13 4.14 5.17 -18.11
CA LEU A 13 3.15 6.07 -17.52
C LEU A 13 1.84 5.31 -17.34
N ASN A 14 1.84 4.33 -16.43
CA ASN A 14 0.61 3.74 -15.95
C ASN A 14 -0.09 4.74 -15.02
N TYR A 15 -0.71 5.78 -15.58
CA TYR A 15 -1.87 6.42 -14.99
C TYR A 15 -3.04 5.44 -15.08
N ASN A 16 -3.00 4.38 -14.26
CA ASN A 16 -4.14 3.49 -14.07
C ASN A 16 -5.19 4.18 -13.20
N TYR A 17 -5.64 5.38 -13.61
CA TYR A 17 -6.88 5.99 -13.12
C TYR A 17 -8.05 5.75 -14.04
N ILE A 18 -7.85 5.16 -15.20
CA ILE A 18 -8.93 4.81 -16.12
C ILE A 18 -9.24 3.34 -15.93
N LYS A 19 -10.26 3.01 -15.14
CA LYS A 19 -10.97 1.75 -15.35
C LYS A 19 -11.52 1.78 -16.77
N LYS A 20 -11.40 0.67 -17.52
CA LYS A 20 -12.14 0.48 -18.77
C LYS A 20 -13.60 0.95 -18.56
N GLY A 21 -13.93 2.13 -19.04
CA GLY A 21 -15.27 2.70 -18.86
C GLY A 21 -15.34 4.19 -18.54
N GLY A 22 -14.22 4.94 -18.47
CA GLY A 22 -14.26 6.41 -18.34
C GLY A 22 -14.78 6.94 -16.99
N GLU A 23 -14.60 6.22 -15.89
CA GLU A 23 -14.92 6.73 -14.55
C GLU A 23 -13.64 7.26 -13.90
N LYS A 24 -13.58 8.57 -13.63
CA LYS A 24 -12.54 9.20 -12.79
C LYS A 24 -12.53 8.51 -11.43
N MET A 25 -11.38 8.05 -10.99
CA MET A 25 -11.27 7.46 -9.66
C MET A 25 -11.12 8.55 -8.62
N SER A 26 -12.17 8.79 -7.85
CA SER A 26 -12.08 9.59 -6.62
C SER A 26 -10.99 9.07 -5.69
N LEU A 27 -10.35 9.98 -4.95
CA LEU A 27 -9.27 9.64 -4.02
C LEU A 27 -9.80 8.76 -2.88
N ILE A 28 -9.36 7.50 -2.82
CA ILE A 28 -9.69 6.60 -1.71
C ILE A 28 -8.51 6.49 -0.76
N TYR A 29 -8.74 6.75 0.51
CA TYR A 29 -7.75 6.61 1.55
C TYR A 29 -8.31 5.96 2.82
N ASN A 30 -7.42 5.53 3.72
CA ASN A 30 -7.81 4.81 4.92
C ASN A 30 -7.58 5.67 6.19
N LYS A 31 -8.62 5.78 7.03
CA LYS A 31 -8.51 6.24 8.41
C LYS A 31 -8.36 5.01 9.31
N LYS A 32 -7.23 4.87 10.02
CA LYS A 32 -6.94 3.75 10.92
C LYS A 32 -6.98 4.24 12.36
N ILE A 33 -7.93 3.74 13.14
CA ILE A 33 -8.15 4.13 14.53
C ILE A 33 -8.05 2.89 15.43
N GLU A 34 -7.35 2.99 16.57
CA GLU A 34 -7.33 1.92 17.57
C GLU A 34 -8.72 1.80 18.23
N VAL A 35 -9.23 0.57 18.34
CA VAL A 35 -10.53 0.29 18.95
C VAL A 35 -10.37 -0.69 20.11
N VAL A 36 -11.08 -0.43 21.20
CA VAL A 36 -11.07 -1.26 22.42
C VAL A 36 -12.42 -1.95 22.56
N PHE A 37 -12.39 -3.27 22.68
CA PHE A 37 -13.56 -4.11 22.95
C PHE A 37 -13.50 -4.67 24.37
N LYS A 38 -14.64 -5.10 24.92
CA LYS A 38 -14.69 -5.90 26.12
C LYS A 38 -13.95 -7.22 25.93
N LYS A 39 -13.44 -7.80 27.02
CA LYS A 39 -12.62 -9.02 26.96
C LYS A 39 -13.37 -10.19 26.31
N GLU A 40 -14.64 -10.36 26.66
CA GLU A 40 -15.52 -11.39 26.10
C GLU A 40 -15.68 -11.22 24.58
N ASP A 41 -15.93 -10.01 24.13
CA ASP A 41 -16.09 -9.68 22.72
C ASP A 41 -14.79 -9.94 21.91
N THR A 42 -13.62 -9.74 22.54
CA THR A 42 -12.35 -10.05 21.87
C THR A 42 -12.19 -11.54 21.57
N PHE A 43 -12.71 -12.44 22.41
CA PHE A 43 -12.70 -13.88 22.14
C PHE A 43 -13.61 -14.23 20.97
N ILE A 44 -14.79 -13.60 20.91
CA ILE A 44 -15.74 -13.79 19.80
C ILE A 44 -15.09 -13.36 18.49
N LEU A 45 -14.50 -12.17 18.43
CA LEU A 45 -13.82 -11.64 17.24
C LEU A 45 -12.62 -12.50 16.82
N ASP A 46 -11.84 -13.03 17.77
CA ASP A 46 -10.76 -13.99 17.49
C ASP A 46 -11.32 -15.29 16.90
N GLY A 47 -12.48 -15.76 17.39
CA GLY A 47 -13.22 -16.88 16.82
C GLY A 47 -13.65 -16.64 15.37
N GLN A 48 -14.24 -15.47 15.09
CA GLN A 48 -14.62 -15.04 13.73
C GLN A 48 -13.43 -15.08 12.76
N SER A 49 -12.29 -14.57 13.20
CA SER A 49 -11.05 -14.58 12.40
C SER A 49 -10.55 -16.01 12.11
N LYS A 50 -10.65 -16.92 13.08
CA LYS A 50 -10.28 -18.35 12.90
C LYS A 50 -11.19 -19.02 11.87
N ILE A 51 -12.49 -18.79 11.97
CA ILE A 51 -13.49 -19.30 11.02
C ILE A 51 -13.17 -18.79 9.60
N CYS A 52 -12.84 -17.51 9.43
CA CYS A 52 -12.47 -16.96 8.13
C CYS A 52 -11.20 -17.58 7.56
N ASN A 53 -10.18 -17.91 8.41
CA ASN A 53 -8.98 -18.62 7.96
C ASN A 53 -9.32 -20.05 7.52
N TRP A 54 -10.19 -20.75 8.27
CA TRP A 54 -10.65 -22.08 7.89
C TRP A 54 -11.39 -22.04 6.56
N PHE A 55 -12.35 -21.11 6.43
CA PHE A 55 -13.12 -20.94 5.20
C PHE A 55 -12.27 -20.61 3.99
N TYR A 56 -11.26 -19.72 4.15
CA TYR A 56 -10.27 -19.47 3.11
C TYR A 56 -9.54 -20.77 2.68
N ASN A 57 -9.16 -21.60 3.64
CA ASN A 57 -8.45 -22.86 3.33
C ASN A 57 -9.36 -23.86 2.60
N GLN A 58 -10.65 -23.94 2.94
CA GLN A 58 -11.60 -24.79 2.21
C GLN A 58 -11.80 -24.34 0.77
N LEU A 59 -11.93 -23.03 0.56
CA LEU A 59 -12.02 -22.46 -0.80
C LEU A 59 -10.74 -22.71 -1.60
N LEU A 60 -9.58 -22.61 -0.97
CA LEU A 60 -8.29 -22.87 -1.62
C LEU A 60 -8.15 -24.34 -1.98
N ASP A 61 -8.59 -25.25 -1.10
CA ASP A 61 -8.62 -26.70 -1.35
C ASP A 61 -9.48 -27.02 -2.56
N ALA A 62 -10.68 -26.46 -2.63
CA ALA A 62 -11.57 -26.63 -3.78
C ALA A 62 -10.90 -26.15 -5.08
N CYS A 63 -10.20 -25.01 -5.08
CA CYS A 63 -9.45 -24.54 -6.23
C CYS A 63 -8.31 -25.49 -6.63
N ILE A 64 -7.58 -26.03 -5.67
CA ILE A 64 -6.48 -26.98 -5.92
C ILE A 64 -7.02 -28.27 -6.52
N ASN A 65 -8.11 -28.78 -5.99
CA ASN A 65 -8.74 -30.02 -6.47
C ASN A 65 -9.35 -29.81 -7.86
N ASP A 66 -10.03 -28.71 -8.10
CA ASP A 66 -10.56 -28.36 -9.42
C ASP A 66 -9.43 -28.27 -10.46
N TYR A 67 -8.31 -27.64 -10.14
CA TYR A 67 -7.13 -27.58 -11.00
C TYR A 67 -6.52 -28.93 -11.30
N LYS A 68 -6.45 -29.84 -10.32
CA LYS A 68 -5.87 -31.20 -10.51
C LYS A 68 -6.72 -32.11 -11.34
N PHE A 69 -8.05 -32.04 -11.20
CA PHE A 69 -8.98 -33.01 -11.79
C PHE A 69 -9.61 -32.54 -13.11
N ASN A 70 -9.71 -31.23 -13.33
CA ASN A 70 -10.43 -30.68 -14.47
C ASN A 70 -9.53 -30.07 -15.56
N ASN A 71 -8.30 -30.45 -15.69
CA ASN A 71 -7.27 -30.07 -16.70
C ASN A 71 -7.34 -28.64 -17.31
N ASN A 72 -8.36 -27.84 -16.99
CA ASN A 72 -8.62 -26.48 -17.47
C ASN A 72 -9.27 -25.58 -16.41
N ALA A 73 -8.92 -25.75 -15.19
CA ALA A 73 -9.61 -25.32 -13.99
C ALA A 73 -9.59 -23.81 -13.69
N LYS A 74 -9.82 -22.96 -14.66
CA LYS A 74 -10.20 -21.57 -14.43
C LYS A 74 -11.67 -21.41 -14.05
N LYS A 75 -12.47 -22.49 -14.05
CA LYS A 75 -13.92 -22.42 -13.85
C LYS A 75 -14.30 -21.96 -12.44
N LEU A 76 -13.62 -22.44 -11.42
CA LEU A 76 -13.87 -22.04 -10.03
C LEU A 76 -13.20 -20.70 -9.66
N LEU A 77 -12.18 -20.26 -10.38
CA LEU A 77 -11.36 -19.09 -10.07
C LEU A 77 -12.02 -17.73 -10.35
N THR A 78 -13.31 -17.68 -10.65
CA THR A 78 -14.07 -16.43 -10.68
C THR A 78 -14.57 -16.10 -9.28
N ASP A 79 -14.61 -14.81 -8.93
CA ASP A 79 -15.13 -14.36 -7.63
C ASP A 79 -16.58 -14.84 -7.40
N ARG A 80 -17.40 -14.86 -8.44
CA ARG A 80 -18.79 -15.33 -8.38
C ARG A 80 -18.86 -16.83 -8.06
N ASN A 81 -18.09 -17.66 -8.74
CA ASN A 81 -18.14 -19.11 -8.54
C ASN A 81 -17.58 -19.51 -7.18
N LEU A 82 -16.51 -18.84 -6.71
CA LEU A 82 -15.99 -19.02 -5.36
C LEU A 82 -17.01 -18.63 -4.28
N ARG A 83 -17.78 -17.56 -4.49
CA ARG A 83 -18.87 -17.17 -3.57
C ARG A 83 -20.02 -18.19 -3.59
N ASN A 84 -20.38 -18.69 -4.76
CA ASN A 84 -21.43 -19.73 -4.90
C ASN A 84 -20.99 -21.01 -4.16
N TYR A 85 -19.77 -21.47 -4.37
CA TYR A 85 -19.21 -22.61 -3.62
C TYR A 85 -19.18 -22.33 -2.11
N GLY A 86 -18.82 -21.12 -1.71
CA GLY A 86 -18.89 -20.70 -0.32
C GLY A 86 -20.31 -20.74 0.27
N THR A 87 -21.33 -20.54 -0.54
CA THR A 87 -22.73 -20.69 -0.13
C THR A 87 -23.09 -22.18 0.11
N THR A 88 -22.59 -23.07 -0.72
CA THR A 88 -22.74 -24.53 -0.50
C THR A 88 -22.10 -24.94 0.84
N LEU A 89 -20.85 -24.52 1.08
CA LEU A 89 -20.15 -24.76 2.36
C LEU A 89 -20.92 -24.26 3.59
N LYS A 90 -21.68 -23.17 3.48
CA LYS A 90 -22.55 -22.66 4.58
C LYS A 90 -23.72 -23.60 4.87
N GLY A 91 -24.24 -24.28 3.85
CA GLY A 91 -25.27 -25.31 4.02
C GLY A 91 -24.72 -26.51 4.79
N GLU A 92 -23.52 -26.95 4.45
CA GLU A 92 -22.84 -28.11 5.06
C GLU A 92 -22.31 -27.79 6.47
N HIS A 93 -21.81 -26.59 6.69
CA HIS A 93 -21.14 -26.16 7.92
C HIS A 93 -21.87 -24.98 8.59
N LYS A 94 -22.86 -25.28 9.39
CA LYS A 94 -23.73 -24.28 10.06
C LYS A 94 -22.97 -23.25 10.91
N PHE A 95 -21.78 -23.58 11.44
CA PHE A 95 -20.97 -22.63 12.21
C PHE A 95 -20.51 -21.41 11.37
N LEU A 96 -20.46 -21.54 10.03
CA LEU A 96 -20.17 -20.41 9.16
C LEU A 96 -21.22 -19.28 9.25
N ASN A 97 -22.44 -19.62 9.60
CA ASN A 97 -23.51 -18.65 9.79
C ASN A 97 -23.32 -17.76 11.03
N THR A 98 -22.39 -18.12 11.92
CA THR A 98 -22.00 -17.27 13.06
C THR A 98 -21.13 -16.07 12.64
N VAL A 99 -20.59 -16.08 11.41
CA VAL A 99 -19.85 -14.95 10.84
C VAL A 99 -20.78 -14.12 9.97
N PHE A 100 -20.66 -12.79 10.05
CA PHE A 100 -21.46 -11.89 9.21
C PHE A 100 -21.22 -12.17 7.72
N SER A 101 -22.28 -12.22 6.93
CA SER A 101 -22.22 -12.75 5.56
C SER A 101 -21.28 -11.97 4.62
N SER A 102 -21.18 -10.63 4.78
CA SER A 102 -20.26 -9.84 3.94
C SER A 102 -18.80 -10.17 4.25
N VAL A 103 -18.47 -10.48 5.50
CA VAL A 103 -17.10 -10.87 5.90
C VAL A 103 -16.65 -12.16 5.20
N LEU A 104 -17.56 -13.10 4.96
CA LEU A 104 -17.27 -14.35 4.25
C LEU A 104 -17.13 -14.19 2.73
N LYS A 105 -17.40 -13.01 2.15
CA LYS A 105 -17.08 -12.71 0.75
C LYS A 105 -15.59 -12.47 0.54
N GLU A 106 -14.91 -11.90 1.54
CA GLU A 106 -13.52 -11.50 1.45
C GLU A 106 -12.53 -12.67 1.19
N PRO A 107 -12.65 -13.86 1.79
CA PRO A 107 -11.83 -15.02 1.45
C PRO A 107 -11.84 -15.35 -0.05
N SER A 108 -13.01 -15.31 -0.71
CA SER A 108 -13.14 -15.55 -2.15
C SER A 108 -12.37 -14.51 -2.97
N ALA A 109 -12.55 -13.23 -2.66
CA ALA A 109 -11.85 -12.14 -3.32
C ALA A 109 -10.32 -12.24 -3.16
N ARG A 110 -9.85 -12.64 -1.97
CA ARG A 110 -8.40 -12.83 -1.71
C ARG A 110 -7.82 -14.00 -2.48
N ILE A 111 -8.53 -15.12 -2.59
CA ILE A 111 -8.09 -16.27 -3.37
C ILE A 111 -7.98 -15.88 -4.83
N LYS A 112 -9.05 -15.27 -5.40
CA LYS A 112 -9.02 -14.78 -6.77
C LYS A 112 -7.81 -13.88 -7.02
N LYS A 113 -7.62 -12.85 -6.19
CA LYS A 113 -6.49 -11.93 -6.31
C LYS A 113 -5.12 -12.63 -6.18
N ALA A 114 -5.01 -13.67 -5.34
CA ALA A 114 -3.77 -14.42 -5.19
C ALA A 114 -3.46 -15.24 -6.44
N TYR A 115 -4.47 -15.85 -7.07
CA TYR A 115 -4.31 -16.57 -8.33
C TYR A 115 -4.03 -15.61 -9.50
N ASP A 116 -4.70 -14.45 -9.58
CA ASP A 116 -4.41 -13.43 -10.59
C ASP A 116 -2.94 -12.99 -10.53
N LYS A 117 -2.40 -12.80 -9.32
CA LYS A 117 -0.98 -12.49 -9.14
C LYS A 117 -0.05 -13.63 -9.51
N PHE A 118 -0.44 -14.86 -9.22
CA PHE A 118 0.33 -16.02 -9.61
C PHE A 118 0.43 -16.16 -11.13
N PHE A 119 -0.70 -16.03 -11.84
CA PHE A 119 -0.73 -16.22 -13.30
C PHE A 119 -0.18 -15.02 -14.08
N ASN A 120 -0.39 -13.79 -13.59
CA ASN A 120 -0.11 -12.58 -14.37
C ASN A 120 1.11 -11.79 -13.90
N GLU A 121 1.51 -11.93 -12.62
CA GLU A 121 2.58 -11.12 -12.00
C GLU A 121 3.78 -11.97 -11.55
N GLY A 122 3.81 -13.28 -11.82
CA GLY A 122 4.89 -14.17 -11.40
C GLY A 122 5.00 -14.36 -9.88
N ALA A 123 3.93 -14.09 -9.12
CA ALA A 123 3.91 -14.31 -7.68
C ALA A 123 3.92 -15.82 -7.36
N GLY A 124 4.34 -16.17 -6.12
CA GLY A 124 4.30 -17.56 -5.66
C GLY A 124 2.87 -18.10 -5.56
N TYR A 125 2.74 -19.43 -5.68
CA TYR A 125 1.46 -20.13 -5.57
C TYR A 125 0.74 -19.82 -4.25
N PRO A 126 -0.60 -19.65 -4.24
CA PRO A 126 -1.38 -19.40 -3.03
C PRO A 126 -1.17 -20.47 -1.96
N LYS A 127 -0.98 -20.03 -0.71
CA LYS A 127 -0.68 -20.92 0.42
C LYS A 127 -1.81 -20.93 1.44
N TYR A 128 -1.99 -22.09 2.11
CA TYR A 128 -2.89 -22.19 3.26
C TYR A 128 -2.56 -21.18 4.35
N ARG A 129 -3.57 -20.70 5.01
CA ARG A 129 -3.44 -19.75 6.12
C ARG A 129 -3.41 -20.49 7.45
N SER A 130 -2.45 -20.13 8.31
CA SER A 130 -2.41 -20.66 9.68
C SER A 130 -3.35 -19.87 10.58
N TRP A 131 -4.40 -20.52 11.09
CA TRP A 131 -5.31 -19.92 12.05
C TRP A 131 -4.64 -19.61 13.41
N LYS A 132 -3.56 -20.29 13.77
CA LYS A 132 -2.78 -20.02 14.99
C LYS A 132 -1.87 -18.83 14.90
N LYS A 133 -1.34 -18.52 13.70
CA LYS A 133 -0.26 -17.52 13.49
C LYS A 133 -0.74 -16.23 12.85
N LYS A 134 -1.86 -16.24 12.14
CA LYS A 134 -2.34 -15.10 11.38
C LYS A 134 -3.79 -14.81 11.69
N TRP A 135 -4.06 -13.59 12.12
CA TRP A 135 -5.41 -13.08 12.26
C TRP A 135 -5.97 -12.74 10.86
N PHE A 136 -7.18 -13.16 10.57
CA PHE A 136 -7.89 -12.79 9.34
C PHE A 136 -8.64 -11.47 9.58
N SER A 137 -8.39 -10.46 8.76
CA SER A 137 -9.13 -9.21 8.87
C SER A 137 -10.58 -9.39 8.47
N LEU A 138 -11.49 -8.92 9.32
CA LEU A 138 -12.93 -8.93 9.08
C LEU A 138 -13.26 -7.70 8.24
N VAL A 139 -13.69 -7.91 6.99
CA VAL A 139 -13.96 -6.83 6.02
C VAL A 139 -15.45 -6.76 5.76
N PHE A 140 -16.01 -5.57 5.89
CA PHE A 140 -17.41 -5.24 5.62
C PHE A 140 -17.43 -4.34 4.39
N ASP A 141 -17.97 -4.85 3.29
CA ASP A 141 -17.85 -4.30 1.94
C ASP A 141 -18.85 -3.17 1.62
N GLU A 142 -19.85 -2.98 2.46
CA GLU A 142 -20.89 -1.97 2.25
C GLU A 142 -20.95 -1.00 3.46
N PRO A 143 -21.14 0.31 3.23
CA PRO A 143 -21.30 1.27 4.33
C PRO A 143 -22.58 0.99 5.11
N ASN A 144 -22.50 1.13 6.42
CA ASN A 144 -23.63 0.95 7.35
C ASN A 144 -24.32 -0.41 7.29
N LYS A 145 -23.67 -1.42 6.66
CA LYS A 145 -24.20 -2.77 6.58
C LYS A 145 -23.32 -3.76 7.35
N GLY A 146 -23.78 -4.11 8.54
CA GLY A 146 -23.03 -4.97 9.46
C GLY A 146 -22.02 -4.22 10.32
N TRP A 147 -21.96 -2.91 10.22
CA TRP A 147 -21.18 -2.04 11.09
C TRP A 147 -21.77 -0.63 11.09
N GLU A 148 -21.55 0.09 12.18
CA GLU A 148 -22.05 1.44 12.37
C GLU A 148 -21.19 2.18 13.38
N VAL A 149 -20.85 3.43 13.12
CA VAL A 149 -20.31 4.34 14.14
C VAL A 149 -21.45 5.21 14.62
N LYS A 150 -21.74 5.19 15.93
CA LYS A 150 -22.82 5.96 16.52
C LYS A 150 -22.56 7.46 16.43
N GLU A 151 -23.58 8.27 16.72
CA GLU A 151 -23.56 9.74 16.65
C GLU A 151 -22.42 10.39 17.47
N ASP A 152 -21.97 9.73 18.55
CA ASP A 152 -20.83 10.17 19.35
C ASP A 152 -19.49 10.14 18.58
N GLY A 153 -19.46 9.50 17.40
CA GLY A 153 -18.29 9.30 16.55
C GLY A 153 -17.22 8.38 17.17
N ARG A 154 -17.50 7.76 18.32
CA ARG A 154 -16.56 6.91 19.07
C ARG A 154 -17.04 5.50 19.32
N THR A 155 -18.33 5.27 19.39
CA THR A 155 -18.89 3.93 19.60
C THR A 155 -19.06 3.22 18.27
N LEU A 156 -18.29 2.15 18.07
CA LEU A 156 -18.35 1.31 16.88
C LEU A 156 -19.16 0.04 17.18
N SER A 157 -20.27 -0.16 16.49
CA SER A 157 -21.03 -1.41 16.50
C SER A 157 -20.59 -2.30 15.34
N VAL A 158 -20.25 -3.57 15.63
CA VAL A 158 -19.82 -4.55 14.64
C VAL A 158 -20.74 -5.76 14.70
N SER A 159 -21.52 -5.99 13.65
CA SER A 159 -22.45 -7.11 13.58
C SER A 159 -21.72 -8.43 13.39
N LEU A 160 -22.22 -9.42 14.09
CA LEU A 160 -21.82 -10.82 13.95
C LEU A 160 -22.81 -11.56 13.03
N GLY A 161 -22.55 -12.83 12.78
CA GLY A 161 -23.57 -13.69 12.19
C GLY A 161 -24.60 -14.15 13.24
N ASN A 162 -25.36 -15.17 12.91
CA ASN A 162 -26.34 -15.74 13.83
C ASN A 162 -25.64 -16.61 14.88
N ILE A 163 -25.31 -16.03 16.02
CA ILE A 163 -24.72 -16.75 17.17
C ILE A 163 -25.87 -17.17 18.08
N PRO A 164 -26.04 -18.48 18.36
CA PRO A 164 -27.06 -18.97 19.30
C PRO A 164 -26.88 -18.32 20.69
N ASN A 165 -28.00 -18.04 21.36
CA ASN A 165 -28.05 -17.50 22.72
C ASN A 165 -27.39 -16.13 22.96
N MET A 166 -27.01 -15.41 21.89
CA MET A 166 -26.52 -14.05 22.02
C MET A 166 -27.64 -13.03 21.83
N SER A 167 -27.77 -12.10 22.79
CA SER A 167 -28.80 -11.05 22.75
C SER A 167 -28.61 -10.14 21.53
N LYS A 168 -29.73 -9.68 20.96
CA LYS A 168 -29.76 -8.78 19.79
C LYS A 168 -30.32 -7.43 20.22
N GLU A 169 -29.79 -6.36 19.62
CA GLU A 169 -30.41 -5.04 19.75
C GLU A 169 -31.82 -5.05 19.12
N LYS A 170 -32.75 -4.30 19.76
CA LYS A 170 -34.13 -4.19 19.25
C LYS A 170 -34.12 -3.72 17.77
N GLY A 171 -34.79 -4.45 16.89
CA GLY A 171 -34.85 -4.16 15.45
C GLY A 171 -33.66 -4.68 14.63
N LYS A 172 -32.60 -5.22 15.24
CA LYS A 172 -31.47 -5.81 14.47
C LYS A 172 -31.65 -7.32 14.28
N ARG A 173 -31.32 -7.79 13.08
CA ARG A 173 -31.41 -9.21 12.70
C ARG A 173 -30.34 -10.06 13.39
N ASN A 174 -29.15 -9.51 13.57
CA ASN A 174 -27.99 -10.22 14.10
C ASN A 174 -27.48 -9.54 15.38
N PRO A 175 -26.83 -10.28 16.30
CA PRO A 175 -26.14 -9.69 17.43
C PRO A 175 -24.94 -8.86 16.97
N SER A 176 -24.51 -7.92 17.79
CA SER A 176 -23.34 -7.06 17.52
C SER A 176 -22.46 -6.95 18.77
N VAL A 177 -21.18 -6.65 18.55
CA VAL A 177 -20.24 -6.29 19.61
C VAL A 177 -19.96 -4.79 19.52
N LEU A 178 -19.77 -4.16 20.68
CA LEU A 178 -19.52 -2.72 20.77
C LEU A 178 -18.04 -2.48 21.11
N GLY A 179 -17.39 -1.65 20.27
CA GLY A 179 -16.03 -1.21 20.47
C GLY A 179 -15.97 0.31 20.68
N TYR A 180 -14.99 0.77 21.43
CA TYR A 180 -14.72 2.19 21.65
C TYR A 180 -13.49 2.63 20.85
N LEU A 181 -13.67 3.57 19.93
CA LEU A 181 -12.62 4.18 19.13
C LEU A 181 -11.82 5.18 19.99
N LYS A 182 -10.50 5.04 20.04
CA LYS A 182 -9.65 5.97 20.81
C LYS A 182 -9.66 7.39 20.25
N GLU A 183 -9.87 7.52 18.94
CA GLU A 183 -10.02 8.79 18.25
C GLU A 183 -11.40 8.86 17.63
N LYS A 184 -12.01 10.05 17.62
CA LYS A 184 -13.31 10.27 16.98
C LYS A 184 -13.20 10.10 15.47
N LEU A 185 -14.12 9.36 14.88
CA LEU A 185 -14.21 9.30 13.41
C LEU A 185 -14.93 10.56 12.91
N GLU A 186 -14.15 11.47 12.37
CA GLU A 186 -14.65 12.68 11.75
C GLU A 186 -14.49 12.59 10.24
N LEU A 187 -15.54 12.89 9.52
CA LEU A 187 -15.54 13.04 8.06
C LEU A 187 -15.53 14.52 7.71
N LYS A 188 -14.72 14.88 6.74
CA LYS A 188 -14.68 16.22 6.15
C LYS A 188 -15.71 16.31 5.02
N ASP A 189 -16.03 17.53 4.60
CA ASP A 189 -16.92 17.75 3.45
C ASP A 189 -16.40 17.01 2.20
N GLY A 190 -17.31 16.34 1.51
CA GLY A 190 -16.98 15.51 0.34
C GLY A 190 -16.39 14.13 0.66
N GLU A 191 -16.24 13.75 1.93
CA GLU A 191 -15.77 12.43 2.34
C GLU A 191 -16.92 11.46 2.58
N ILE A 192 -16.85 10.30 1.94
CA ILE A 192 -17.87 9.23 2.03
C ILE A 192 -17.21 7.95 2.55
N LEU A 193 -17.83 7.30 3.53
CA LEU A 193 -17.42 5.97 3.99
C LEU A 193 -17.77 4.90 2.94
N LYS A 194 -16.82 4.02 2.63
CA LYS A 194 -16.98 2.93 1.66
C LYS A 194 -16.98 1.56 2.34
N THR A 195 -15.86 1.15 2.84
CA THR A 195 -15.68 -0.15 3.47
C THR A 195 -15.08 0.00 4.85
N PHE A 196 -15.36 -0.98 5.69
CA PHE A 196 -14.78 -1.07 7.03
C PHE A 196 -14.01 -2.37 7.16
N SER A 197 -12.86 -2.33 7.78
CA SER A 197 -12.07 -3.51 8.10
C SER A 197 -11.64 -3.49 9.55
N LEU A 198 -11.93 -4.56 10.28
CA LEU A 198 -11.39 -4.78 11.61
C LEU A 198 -10.15 -5.65 11.52
N VAL A 199 -9.01 -5.18 12.05
CA VAL A 199 -7.73 -5.89 12.06
C VAL A 199 -7.17 -5.98 13.47
N LYS A 200 -6.44 -7.06 13.75
CA LYS A 200 -5.71 -7.22 15.01
C LYS A 200 -4.21 -7.22 14.73
N GLN A 201 -3.50 -6.32 15.38
CA GLN A 201 -2.05 -6.19 15.28
C GLN A 201 -1.47 -6.08 16.69
N GLN A 202 -0.53 -6.98 17.05
CA GLN A 202 0.12 -6.99 18.36
C GLN A 202 -0.85 -7.01 19.57
N GLY A 203 -1.93 -7.77 19.46
CA GLY A 203 -2.93 -7.85 20.49
C GLY A 203 -3.93 -6.69 20.55
N LYS A 204 -3.73 -5.63 19.77
CA LYS A 204 -4.63 -4.47 19.66
C LYS A 204 -5.51 -4.57 18.43
N PHE A 205 -6.75 -4.11 18.56
CA PHE A 205 -7.66 -4.01 17.44
C PHE A 205 -7.60 -2.62 16.81
N TYR A 206 -7.72 -2.59 15.50
CA TYR A 206 -7.78 -1.36 14.71
C TYR A 206 -8.96 -1.41 13.75
N ALA A 207 -9.76 -0.37 13.78
CA ALA A 207 -10.77 -0.07 12.80
C ALA A 207 -10.10 0.67 11.62
N ILE A 208 -10.24 0.17 10.41
CA ILE A 208 -9.74 0.79 9.20
C ILE A 208 -10.96 1.13 8.34
N PHE A 209 -11.23 2.42 8.20
CA PHE A 209 -12.30 2.95 7.38
C PHE A 209 -11.73 3.42 6.05
N ALA A 210 -12.17 2.81 4.95
CA ALA A 210 -11.89 3.33 3.64
C ALA A 210 -12.82 4.52 3.37
N VAL A 211 -12.24 5.67 3.13
CA VAL A 211 -12.92 6.93 2.88
C VAL A 211 -12.65 7.35 1.44
N GLU A 212 -13.69 7.66 0.73
CA GLU A 212 -13.62 8.23 -0.61
C GLU A 212 -13.84 9.74 -0.52
N LYS A 213 -12.89 10.52 -1.06
CA LYS A 213 -13.02 11.97 -1.19
C LYS A 213 -13.46 12.28 -2.61
N CYS A 214 -14.61 12.91 -2.75
CA CYS A 214 -15.19 13.31 -4.01
C CYS A 214 -15.19 14.83 -4.16
N SER A 215 -15.04 15.33 -5.39
CA SER A 215 -15.41 16.71 -5.73
C SER A 215 -16.95 16.84 -5.79
N ASN A 216 -17.45 18.08 -5.78
CA ASN A 216 -18.90 18.29 -5.92
C ASN A 216 -19.42 17.73 -7.26
N GLU A 217 -18.68 17.93 -8.34
CA GLU A 217 -18.98 17.39 -9.67
C GLU A 217 -19.03 15.84 -9.67
N GLU A 218 -18.08 15.21 -8.97
CA GLU A 218 -18.09 13.74 -8.81
C GLU A 218 -19.28 13.25 -7.97
N LEU A 219 -19.72 14.03 -6.98
CA LEU A 219 -20.91 13.71 -6.18
C LEU A 219 -22.18 13.77 -7.05
N GLU A 220 -22.36 14.85 -7.82
CA GLU A 220 -23.47 15.01 -8.74
C GLU A 220 -23.49 13.92 -9.82
N PHE A 221 -22.32 13.58 -10.37
CA PHE A 221 -22.19 12.46 -11.32
C PHE A 221 -22.57 11.12 -10.69
N LYS A 222 -22.18 10.86 -9.43
CA LYS A 222 -22.57 9.63 -8.71
C LYS A 222 -24.08 9.55 -8.47
N GLU A 223 -24.72 10.67 -8.18
CA GLU A 223 -26.17 10.73 -8.06
C GLU A 223 -26.85 10.43 -9.40
N THR A 224 -26.35 11.05 -10.48
CA THR A 224 -26.83 10.81 -11.85
C THR A 224 -26.67 9.33 -12.24
N MET A 225 -25.51 8.74 -11.95
CA MET A 225 -25.27 7.31 -12.17
C MET A 225 -26.17 6.40 -11.32
N SER A 226 -26.53 6.83 -10.11
CA SER A 226 -27.48 6.10 -9.26
C SER A 226 -28.89 6.11 -9.84
N LYS A 227 -29.36 7.25 -10.35
CA LYS A 227 -30.64 7.40 -11.06
C LYS A 227 -30.65 6.54 -12.33
N TYR A 228 -29.61 6.68 -13.17
CA TYR A 228 -29.43 5.86 -14.37
C TYR A 228 -29.51 4.35 -14.08
N ARG A 229 -28.85 3.86 -13.03
CA ARG A 229 -28.89 2.42 -12.67
C ARG A 229 -30.30 1.95 -12.31
N LYS A 230 -31.07 2.77 -11.63
CA LYS A 230 -32.49 2.46 -11.31
C LYS A 230 -33.34 2.39 -12.58
N GLU A 231 -33.23 3.38 -13.44
CA GLU A 231 -33.93 3.46 -14.74
C GLU A 231 -33.52 2.31 -15.66
N TYR A 232 -32.24 2.00 -15.78
CA TYR A 232 -31.71 0.90 -16.55
C TYR A 232 -32.28 -0.44 -16.09
N ASN A 233 -32.32 -0.68 -14.77
CA ASN A 233 -32.86 -1.94 -14.23
C ASN A 233 -34.40 -2.05 -14.45
N LEU A 234 -35.12 -0.93 -14.36
CA LEU A 234 -36.56 -0.88 -14.63
C LEU A 234 -36.83 -1.14 -16.12
N ALA A 235 -36.19 -0.40 -17.01
CA ALA A 235 -36.32 -0.58 -18.46
C ALA A 235 -35.96 -2.00 -18.90
N LYS A 236 -34.89 -2.57 -18.32
CA LYS A 236 -34.52 -3.97 -18.61
C LYS A 236 -35.59 -4.98 -18.14
N LYS A 237 -36.23 -4.72 -17.00
CA LYS A 237 -37.30 -5.58 -16.46
C LYS A 237 -38.58 -5.49 -17.31
N GLU A 238 -38.88 -4.31 -17.84
CA GLU A 238 -40.06 -4.02 -18.61
C GLU A 238 -39.87 -4.22 -20.14
N GLY A 239 -38.66 -4.59 -20.58
CA GLY A 239 -38.34 -4.78 -22.01
C GLY A 239 -38.32 -3.48 -22.82
N LEU A 240 -38.17 -2.33 -22.15
CA LEU A 240 -38.13 -1.01 -22.78
C LEU A 240 -36.75 -0.69 -23.34
N LYS A 241 -36.65 0.38 -24.16
CA LYS A 241 -35.37 0.90 -24.67
C LYS A 241 -34.48 1.31 -23.49
N LEU A 242 -33.25 0.77 -23.46
CA LEU A 242 -32.31 1.07 -22.39
C LEU A 242 -31.82 2.54 -22.42
N PRO A 243 -31.78 3.24 -21.29
CA PRO A 243 -31.30 4.60 -21.23
C PRO A 243 -29.82 4.68 -21.58
N GLN A 244 -29.39 5.79 -22.16
CA GLN A 244 -27.96 6.04 -22.47
C GLN A 244 -27.15 6.26 -21.18
N LYS A 245 -26.00 5.58 -21.09
CA LYS A 245 -25.11 5.70 -19.92
C LYS A 245 -24.51 7.11 -19.86
N PRO A 246 -24.64 7.83 -18.74
CA PRO A 246 -23.92 9.09 -18.53
C PRO A 246 -22.41 8.92 -18.64
N VAL A 247 -21.73 9.86 -19.28
CA VAL A 247 -20.28 9.90 -19.42
C VAL A 247 -19.76 11.07 -18.59
N PHE A 248 -18.73 10.84 -17.82
CA PHE A 248 -17.98 11.90 -17.13
C PHE A 248 -16.86 12.36 -18.05
N GLU A 249 -16.88 13.61 -18.46
CA GLU A 249 -15.79 14.21 -19.23
C GLU A 249 -14.66 14.56 -18.27
N GLU A 250 -13.48 13.99 -18.54
CA GLU A 250 -12.27 14.28 -17.77
C GLU A 250 -11.48 15.38 -18.48
N ASP A 251 -11.15 16.44 -17.75
CA ASP A 251 -10.16 17.41 -18.22
C ASP A 251 -8.79 16.76 -18.36
N GLU A 252 -8.10 17.01 -19.47
CA GLU A 252 -6.71 16.57 -19.64
C GLU A 252 -5.85 17.25 -18.55
N ILE A 253 -5.16 16.46 -17.73
CA ILE A 253 -4.25 16.99 -16.72
C ILE A 253 -3.04 17.62 -17.43
N THR A 254 -3.00 18.94 -17.49
CA THR A 254 -1.87 19.70 -18.00
C THR A 254 -1.00 20.19 -16.85
N ILE A 255 0.31 19.90 -16.92
CA ILE A 255 1.26 20.47 -15.95
C ILE A 255 1.57 21.90 -16.40
N PRO A 256 1.38 22.93 -15.52
CA PRO A 256 1.71 24.31 -15.86
C PRO A 256 3.17 24.44 -16.28
N SER A 257 3.45 25.28 -17.25
CA SER A 257 4.82 25.50 -17.77
C SER A 257 5.75 26.15 -16.74
N ASP A 258 5.19 26.84 -15.77
CA ASP A 258 5.86 27.54 -14.65
C ASP A 258 5.90 26.69 -13.37
N ALA A 259 5.48 25.43 -13.42
CA ALA A 259 5.48 24.53 -12.28
C ALA A 259 6.88 24.42 -11.66
N LYS A 260 6.97 24.66 -10.35
CA LYS A 260 8.19 24.46 -9.57
C LYS A 260 8.48 22.97 -9.47
N TRP A 261 9.49 22.49 -10.14
CA TRP A 261 9.82 21.06 -10.17
C TRP A 261 11.10 20.73 -9.40
N ILE A 262 11.21 19.50 -8.95
CA ILE A 262 12.44 18.88 -8.48
C ILE A 262 12.57 17.48 -9.09
N ALA A 263 13.77 17.11 -9.53
CA ALA A 263 14.11 15.78 -10.00
C ALA A 263 14.95 15.05 -8.97
N LEU A 264 14.60 13.80 -8.64
CA LEU A 264 15.21 12.99 -7.60
C LEU A 264 15.93 11.78 -8.20
N ASP A 265 17.19 11.60 -7.83
CA ASP A 265 18.00 10.41 -8.11
C ASP A 265 18.13 9.57 -6.81
N PRO A 266 17.33 8.48 -6.62
CA PRO A 266 17.45 7.60 -5.48
C PRO A 266 18.75 6.81 -5.54
N ASN A 267 19.55 6.82 -4.48
CA ASN A 267 20.80 6.10 -4.48
C ASN A 267 21.10 5.33 -3.18
N HIS A 268 22.15 4.47 -3.22
CA HIS A 268 22.48 3.62 -2.08
C HIS A 268 23.25 4.36 -0.98
N LYS A 269 24.03 5.37 -1.28
CA LYS A 269 24.87 6.05 -0.29
C LYS A 269 24.08 7.04 0.55
N ASN A 270 23.24 7.81 -0.11
CA ASN A 270 22.25 8.71 0.47
C ASN A 270 20.85 8.12 0.24
N PHE A 271 19.81 8.74 0.73
CA PHE A 271 18.45 8.31 0.42
C PHE A 271 18.08 8.76 -1.01
N PHE A 272 18.34 10.01 -1.33
CA PHE A 272 18.28 10.56 -2.70
C PHE A 272 19.14 11.82 -2.80
N VAL A 273 19.47 12.17 -4.04
CA VAL A 273 19.94 13.51 -4.41
C VAL A 273 18.89 14.13 -5.32
N GLY A 274 18.53 15.38 -5.07
CA GLY A 274 17.56 16.13 -5.85
C GLY A 274 18.19 17.38 -6.47
N VAL A 275 17.76 17.74 -7.69
CA VAL A 275 18.07 19.04 -8.32
C VAL A 275 16.77 19.69 -8.73
N ASP A 276 16.58 20.95 -8.37
CA ASP A 276 15.38 21.70 -8.65
C ASP A 276 15.50 22.64 -9.87
N TYR A 277 14.40 23.27 -10.23
CA TYR A 277 14.27 24.20 -11.35
C TYR A 277 15.15 25.47 -11.25
N LYS A 278 15.73 25.75 -10.08
CA LYS A 278 16.70 26.86 -9.83
C LYS A 278 18.13 26.38 -9.75
N GLY A 279 18.41 25.12 -10.03
CA GLY A 279 19.74 24.52 -9.92
C GLY A 279 20.18 24.26 -8.49
N ASP A 280 19.30 24.45 -7.50
CA ASP A 280 19.61 24.08 -6.12
C ASP A 280 19.64 22.56 -5.97
N SER A 281 20.68 22.04 -5.34
CA SER A 281 20.85 20.59 -5.15
C SER A 281 20.70 20.18 -3.69
N ILE A 282 19.95 19.11 -3.46
CA ILE A 282 19.63 18.58 -2.13
C ILE A 282 20.25 17.20 -1.97
N GLU A 283 21.11 17.02 -0.98
CA GLU A 283 21.53 15.69 -0.53
C GLU A 283 20.68 15.27 0.66
N PHE A 284 19.83 14.26 0.50
CA PHE A 284 19.01 13.74 1.59
C PHE A 284 19.63 12.48 2.17
N LYS A 285 19.95 12.51 3.46
CA LYS A 285 20.61 11.41 4.18
C LYS A 285 19.69 10.20 4.34
N LYS A 286 20.30 9.01 4.49
CA LYS A 286 19.58 7.79 4.84
C LYS A 286 18.75 7.92 6.11
N LEU A 287 17.66 7.18 6.16
CA LEU A 287 16.77 7.12 7.32
C LEU A 287 17.50 6.51 8.54
N GLN A 288 17.92 7.35 9.47
CA GLN A 288 18.75 6.95 10.63
C GLN A 288 18.05 5.94 11.55
N MET A 289 16.69 6.02 11.68
CA MET A 289 15.92 5.10 12.52
C MET A 289 16.03 3.64 12.08
N VAL A 290 16.26 3.38 10.78
CA VAL A 290 16.42 2.03 10.24
C VAL A 290 17.59 1.31 10.90
N LYS A 291 18.76 1.96 10.97
CA LYS A 291 19.98 1.39 11.57
C LYS A 291 19.80 1.07 13.07
N TYR A 292 19.11 1.93 13.79
CA TYR A 292 18.78 1.70 15.20
C TYR A 292 17.90 0.46 15.39
N TRP A 293 16.80 0.39 14.61
CA TRP A 293 15.88 -0.73 14.73
C TRP A 293 16.48 -2.04 14.25
N ASP A 294 17.28 -2.05 13.20
CA ASP A 294 17.95 -3.26 12.72
C ASP A 294 18.85 -3.85 13.81
N LYS A 295 19.67 -3.03 14.51
CA LYS A 295 20.47 -3.47 15.65
C LYS A 295 19.60 -4.04 16.79
N THR A 296 18.48 -3.38 17.12
CA THR A 296 17.57 -3.82 18.17
C THR A 296 16.89 -5.14 17.81
N ILE A 297 16.45 -5.29 16.58
CA ILE A 297 15.81 -6.50 16.04
C ILE A 297 16.80 -7.66 16.04
N ASP A 298 18.04 -7.46 15.60
CA ASP A 298 19.06 -8.52 15.57
C ASP A 298 19.43 -8.98 16.99
N LYS A 299 19.52 -8.05 17.96
CA LYS A 299 19.73 -8.38 19.38
C LYS A 299 18.58 -9.20 19.96
N LEU A 300 17.33 -8.83 19.65
CA LEU A 300 16.14 -9.57 20.10
C LEU A 300 16.05 -10.95 19.45
N LYS A 301 16.35 -11.07 18.15
CA LYS A 301 16.44 -12.36 17.44
C LYS A 301 17.44 -13.28 18.08
N SER A 302 18.68 -12.81 18.28
CA SER A 302 19.74 -13.61 18.90
C SER A 302 19.31 -14.16 20.27
N LYS A 303 18.76 -13.29 21.14
CA LYS A 303 18.23 -13.70 22.46
C LYS A 303 17.10 -14.72 22.36
N ARG A 304 16.17 -14.53 21.41
CA ARG A 304 15.05 -15.45 21.19
C ARG A 304 15.53 -16.82 20.71
N ASP A 305 16.49 -16.84 19.78
CA ASP A 305 16.97 -18.09 19.15
C ASP A 305 17.79 -18.94 20.16
N ILE A 306 18.48 -18.31 21.12
CA ILE A 306 19.06 -19.02 22.26
C ILE A 306 17.97 -19.71 23.10
N CYS A 307 16.84 -19.02 23.35
CA CYS A 307 15.73 -19.60 24.12
C CYS A 307 15.03 -20.75 23.38
N GLN A 308 15.11 -20.80 22.05
CA GLN A 308 14.51 -21.87 21.25
C GLN A 308 15.17 -23.22 21.47
N ARG A 309 16.45 -23.27 21.89
CA ARG A 309 17.15 -24.51 22.22
C ARG A 309 16.54 -25.23 23.43
N ASN A 310 15.78 -24.54 24.28
CA ASN A 310 15.16 -25.07 25.52
C ASN A 310 13.65 -25.30 25.35
N TYR A 311 13.18 -25.73 24.18
CA TYR A 311 11.78 -26.07 23.98
C TYR A 311 11.42 -27.44 24.57
N ARG A 312 10.18 -27.61 25.04
CA ARG A 312 9.65 -28.89 25.49
C ARG A 312 8.81 -29.52 24.38
N LYS A 313 9.10 -30.78 24.06
CA LYS A 313 8.24 -31.59 23.21
C LYS A 313 7.12 -32.16 24.08
N ARG A 314 5.89 -32.09 23.61
CA ARG A 314 4.71 -32.71 24.22
C ARG A 314 3.97 -33.52 23.18
N THR A 315 3.27 -34.53 23.65
CA THR A 315 2.41 -35.37 22.82
C THR A 315 0.97 -35.14 23.20
N THR A 316 0.07 -35.01 22.22
CA THR A 316 -1.38 -34.97 22.45
C THR A 316 -1.90 -36.34 22.75
N GLU A 317 -3.11 -36.45 23.31
CA GLU A 317 -3.81 -37.75 23.55
C GLU A 317 -3.88 -38.61 22.27
N ASN A 318 -3.95 -37.98 21.10
CA ASN A 318 -3.98 -38.65 19.79
C ASN A 318 -2.58 -38.94 19.22
N GLY A 319 -1.52 -38.91 20.03
CA GLY A 319 -0.15 -39.26 19.62
C GLY A 319 0.60 -38.18 18.81
N ALA A 320 -0.02 -37.05 18.47
CA ALA A 320 0.63 -35.97 17.72
C ALA A 320 1.65 -35.23 18.59
N LYS A 321 2.90 -35.11 18.12
CA LYS A 321 3.96 -34.40 18.83
C LYS A 321 3.90 -32.89 18.52
N TYR A 322 3.96 -32.06 19.55
CA TYR A 322 4.02 -30.62 19.39
C TYR A 322 5.07 -29.99 20.33
N THR A 323 5.52 -28.82 19.96
CA THR A 323 6.55 -28.07 20.70
C THR A 323 5.94 -26.92 21.48
N VAL A 324 6.26 -26.84 22.77
CA VAL A 324 5.86 -25.74 23.64
C VAL A 324 7.06 -24.82 23.87
N ASN A 325 6.94 -23.58 23.43
CA ASN A 325 7.97 -22.58 23.64
C ASN A 325 7.98 -22.11 25.11
N SER A 326 9.16 -21.74 25.62
CA SER A 326 9.28 -21.19 26.97
C SER A 326 8.57 -19.84 27.07
N PRO A 327 8.10 -19.44 28.29
CA PRO A 327 7.55 -18.11 28.51
C PRO A 327 8.50 -16.98 28.09
N ARG A 328 9.82 -17.18 28.27
CA ARG A 328 10.85 -16.22 27.84
C ARG A 328 10.91 -16.10 26.33
N TYR A 329 10.83 -17.19 25.57
CA TYR A 329 10.74 -17.17 24.11
C TYR A 329 9.52 -16.35 23.65
N ASN A 330 8.34 -16.61 24.22
CA ASN A 330 7.12 -15.93 23.85
C ASN A 330 7.19 -14.42 24.12
N ARG A 331 7.77 -13.99 25.26
CA ARG A 331 8.01 -12.58 25.58
C ARG A 331 8.97 -11.93 24.58
N LEU A 332 10.09 -12.59 24.22
CA LEU A 332 11.04 -12.09 23.25
C LEU A 332 10.46 -12.02 21.84
N ASN A 333 9.65 -12.99 21.45
CA ASN A 333 8.96 -12.97 20.16
C ASN A 333 7.94 -11.82 20.09
N HIS A 334 7.20 -11.58 21.16
CA HIS A 334 6.30 -10.43 21.24
C HIS A 334 7.06 -9.08 21.18
N ALA A 335 8.19 -8.97 21.91
CA ALA A 335 9.04 -7.78 21.84
C ALA A 335 9.61 -7.56 20.43
N LEU A 336 9.94 -8.63 19.73
CA LEU A 336 10.40 -8.60 18.34
C LEU A 336 9.30 -8.08 17.39
N ASP A 337 8.07 -8.56 17.54
CA ASP A 337 6.93 -8.09 16.75
C ASP A 337 6.68 -6.59 16.97
N ILE A 338 6.79 -6.12 18.23
CA ILE A 338 6.70 -4.70 18.57
C ILE A 338 7.83 -3.90 17.90
N ALA A 339 9.06 -4.40 17.92
CA ALA A 339 10.21 -3.72 17.33
C ALA A 339 10.05 -3.59 15.80
N TYR A 340 9.61 -4.64 15.12
CA TYR A 340 9.33 -4.60 13.67
C TYR A 340 8.25 -3.57 13.33
N ASN A 341 7.18 -3.52 14.10
CA ASN A 341 6.09 -2.57 13.81
C ASN A 341 6.52 -1.13 14.08
N LYS A 342 7.23 -0.86 15.20
CA LYS A 342 7.77 0.48 15.48
C LYS A 342 8.71 0.94 14.37
N ARG A 343 9.59 0.03 13.90
CA ARG A 343 10.46 0.30 12.74
C ARG A 343 9.63 0.71 11.52
N GLN A 344 8.62 -0.07 11.17
CA GLN A 344 7.80 0.16 9.98
C GLN A 344 6.97 1.45 10.09
N GLU A 345 6.35 1.72 11.23
CA GLU A 345 5.58 2.95 11.44
C GLU A 345 6.49 4.20 11.39
N GLN A 346 7.69 4.14 11.95
CA GLN A 346 8.62 5.27 11.89
C GLN A 346 9.15 5.51 10.47
N ILE A 347 9.48 4.45 9.72
CA ILE A 347 9.84 4.58 8.30
C ILE A 347 8.68 5.21 7.54
N LYS A 348 7.47 4.71 7.72
CA LYS A 348 6.28 5.24 7.06
C LYS A 348 6.09 6.73 7.37
N THR A 349 6.16 7.11 8.65
CA THR A 349 6.06 8.52 9.08
C THR A 349 7.14 9.38 8.43
N ALA A 350 8.38 8.90 8.37
CA ALA A 350 9.49 9.60 7.72
C ALA A 350 9.23 9.81 6.22
N LEU A 351 8.79 8.77 5.51
CA LEU A 351 8.50 8.86 4.08
C LEU A 351 7.37 9.85 3.78
N TYR A 352 6.31 9.85 4.59
CA TYR A 352 5.24 10.85 4.46
C TYR A 352 5.73 12.26 4.76
N SER A 353 6.52 12.43 5.82
CA SER A 353 7.07 13.73 6.20
C SER A 353 7.99 14.31 5.10
N ILE A 354 8.85 13.47 4.49
CA ILE A 354 9.70 13.87 3.37
C ILE A 354 8.83 14.27 2.16
N SER A 355 7.83 13.47 1.83
CA SER A 355 6.96 13.73 0.67
C SER A 355 6.18 15.03 0.85
N HIS A 356 5.61 15.29 2.03
CA HIS A 356 4.92 16.54 2.33
C HIS A 356 5.87 17.75 2.29
N GLU A 357 7.10 17.64 2.79
CA GLU A 357 8.09 18.70 2.74
C GLU A 357 8.50 19.04 1.30
N LEU A 358 8.62 18.02 0.44
CA LEU A 358 8.89 18.23 -0.98
C LEU A 358 7.71 18.94 -1.65
N TYR A 359 6.47 18.49 -1.48
CA TYR A 359 5.29 19.10 -2.11
C TYR A 359 4.89 20.45 -1.51
N LYS A 360 5.38 20.78 -0.33
CA LYS A 360 5.27 22.15 0.21
C LYS A 360 6.12 23.16 -0.58
N ARG A 361 7.25 22.69 -1.15
CA ARG A 361 8.21 23.54 -1.89
C ARG A 361 8.02 23.48 -3.40
N TYR A 362 7.57 22.34 -3.91
CA TYR A 362 7.49 22.04 -5.33
C TYR A 362 6.09 21.62 -5.73
N ASP A 363 5.74 21.90 -6.99
CA ASP A 363 4.46 21.51 -7.58
C ASP A 363 4.58 20.15 -8.27
N LEU A 364 5.78 19.81 -8.74
CA LEU A 364 6.08 18.58 -9.44
C LEU A 364 7.31 17.89 -8.84
N VAL A 365 7.19 16.59 -8.57
CA VAL A 365 8.32 15.73 -8.23
C VAL A 365 8.53 14.70 -9.34
N ILE A 366 9.74 14.69 -9.91
CA ILE A 366 10.19 13.76 -10.95
C ILE A 366 11.16 12.78 -10.27
N ILE A 367 11.01 11.47 -10.46
CA ILE A 367 11.87 10.47 -9.83
C ILE A 367 12.22 9.34 -10.79
N GLY A 368 13.44 8.81 -10.67
CA GLY A 368 13.85 7.62 -11.41
C GLY A 368 13.15 6.34 -10.95
N ASP A 369 12.97 5.38 -11.86
CA ASP A 369 12.30 4.10 -11.61
C ASP A 369 13.23 3.01 -11.06
N TYR A 370 14.45 3.37 -10.68
CA TYR A 370 15.47 2.42 -10.22
C TYR A 370 14.92 1.38 -9.24
N THR A 371 15.03 0.14 -9.66
CA THR A 371 14.69 -1.01 -8.83
C THR A 371 15.87 -1.98 -8.83
N PRO A 372 16.45 -2.33 -7.68
CA PRO A 372 17.56 -3.28 -7.62
C PRO A 372 17.11 -4.63 -8.17
N THR A 373 17.36 -4.89 -9.44
CA THR A 373 17.07 -6.15 -10.10
C THR A 373 18.27 -7.09 -10.06
N ASN A 374 18.08 -8.34 -10.41
CA ASN A 374 19.00 -9.47 -10.37
C ASN A 374 20.49 -9.08 -10.50
N SER A 375 21.14 -8.93 -9.37
CA SER A 375 22.56 -8.75 -9.29
C SER A 375 23.27 -10.08 -9.12
N THR A 376 24.48 -10.19 -9.66
CA THR A 376 25.44 -11.26 -9.40
C THR A 376 25.65 -11.47 -7.91
N ALA A 377 26.15 -12.61 -7.49
CA ALA A 377 26.33 -13.00 -6.08
C ALA A 377 27.06 -11.94 -5.22
N LEU A 378 27.98 -11.17 -5.82
CA LEU A 378 28.76 -10.10 -5.18
C LEU A 378 27.91 -8.94 -4.62
N PHE A 379 26.71 -8.70 -5.15
CA PHE A 379 25.85 -7.57 -4.76
C PHE A 379 24.63 -7.95 -3.93
N LYS A 380 24.51 -9.21 -3.46
CA LYS A 380 23.35 -9.68 -2.68
C LYS A 380 23.09 -8.85 -1.41
N ASN A 381 24.16 -8.49 -0.69
CA ASN A 381 24.06 -7.70 0.54
C ASN A 381 23.64 -6.26 0.24
N MET A 382 24.17 -5.67 -0.81
CA MET A 382 23.78 -4.32 -1.26
C MET A 382 22.32 -4.31 -1.71
N LYS A 383 21.89 -5.27 -2.53
CA LYS A 383 20.49 -5.42 -2.94
C LYS A 383 19.56 -5.57 -1.74
N ARG A 384 19.92 -6.42 -0.76
CA ARG A 384 19.14 -6.60 0.48
C ARG A 384 19.05 -5.32 1.28
N SER A 385 20.14 -4.55 1.38
CA SER A 385 20.16 -3.25 2.04
C SER A 385 19.22 -2.26 1.34
N MET A 386 19.32 -2.12 0.03
CA MET A 386 18.48 -1.20 -0.74
C MET A 386 16.99 -1.53 -0.67
N LEU A 387 16.62 -2.81 -0.73
CA LEU A 387 15.23 -3.23 -0.65
C LEU A 387 14.64 -3.11 0.75
N ASN A 388 15.41 -3.46 1.79
CA ASN A 388 14.90 -3.56 3.15
C ASN A 388 15.15 -2.31 4.00
N GLN A 389 16.24 -1.58 3.74
CA GLN A 389 16.63 -0.43 4.54
C GLN A 389 16.23 0.90 3.90
N GLU A 390 16.37 1.05 2.59
CA GLU A 390 16.16 2.32 1.92
C GLU A 390 14.71 2.54 1.49
N GLN A 391 13.93 1.47 1.32
CA GLN A 391 12.47 1.56 1.06
C GLN A 391 12.10 2.46 -0.15
N ILE A 392 12.97 2.56 -1.18
CA ILE A 392 12.79 3.43 -2.36
C ILE A 392 11.45 3.19 -3.04
N GLY A 393 11.06 1.92 -3.20
CA GLY A 393 9.75 1.58 -3.77
C GLY A 393 8.56 2.06 -2.93
N SER A 394 8.70 2.08 -1.60
CA SER A 394 7.69 2.64 -0.69
C SER A 394 7.66 4.16 -0.78
N PHE A 395 8.83 4.80 -0.91
CA PHE A 395 8.94 6.24 -1.09
C PHE A 395 8.24 6.72 -2.36
N ARG A 396 8.49 6.08 -3.52
CA ARG A 396 7.79 6.39 -4.77
C ARG A 396 6.26 6.29 -4.64
N LYS A 397 5.77 5.23 -3.98
CA LYS A 397 4.33 5.08 -3.70
C LYS A 397 3.79 6.19 -2.82
N THR A 398 4.56 6.61 -1.81
CA THR A 398 4.16 7.69 -0.90
C THR A 398 4.16 9.04 -1.62
N LEU A 399 5.20 9.34 -2.43
CA LEU A 399 5.26 10.55 -3.26
C LEU A 399 4.04 10.65 -4.18
N LYS A 400 3.76 9.58 -4.93
CA LYS A 400 2.59 9.53 -5.81
C LYS A 400 1.30 9.80 -5.04
N TRP A 401 1.10 9.11 -3.91
CA TRP A 401 -0.11 9.26 -3.10
C TRP A 401 -0.26 10.67 -2.50
N VAL A 402 0.84 11.28 -2.03
CA VAL A 402 0.81 12.65 -1.48
C VAL A 402 0.53 13.66 -2.59
N ALA A 403 1.11 13.49 -3.79
CA ALA A 403 0.79 14.31 -4.95
C ALA A 403 -0.71 14.32 -5.25
N GLU A 404 -1.31 13.13 -5.35
CA GLU A 404 -2.75 12.96 -5.60
C GLU A 404 -3.61 13.64 -4.53
N LYS A 405 -3.21 13.48 -3.25
CA LYS A 405 -3.92 14.07 -2.12
C LYS A 405 -3.87 15.61 -2.11
N GLU A 406 -2.74 16.17 -2.51
CA GLU A 406 -2.47 17.62 -2.43
C GLU A 406 -2.73 18.35 -3.75
N GLY A 407 -3.20 17.64 -4.80
CA GLY A 407 -3.42 18.24 -6.12
C GLY A 407 -2.11 18.65 -6.80
N LYS A 408 -1.02 17.91 -6.54
CA LYS A 408 0.32 18.12 -7.08
C LYS A 408 0.66 17.07 -8.14
N TYR A 409 1.80 17.24 -8.80
CA TYR A 409 2.20 16.39 -9.92
C TYR A 409 3.32 15.43 -9.55
N TYR A 410 3.28 14.24 -10.12
CA TYR A 410 4.28 13.19 -9.94
C TYR A 410 4.61 12.54 -11.28
N ILE A 411 5.90 12.48 -11.64
CA ILE A 411 6.38 11.78 -12.83
C ILE A 411 7.44 10.77 -12.40
N MET A 412 7.35 9.55 -12.95
CA MET A 412 8.38 8.53 -12.82
C MET A 412 8.97 8.25 -14.20
N VAL A 413 10.30 8.30 -14.33
CA VAL A 413 11.03 8.10 -15.59
C VAL A 413 11.95 6.90 -15.53
N ASP A 414 12.25 6.31 -16.70
CA ASP A 414 13.30 5.28 -16.83
C ASP A 414 14.68 5.87 -16.52
N GLU A 415 15.33 5.34 -15.47
CA GLU A 415 16.63 5.82 -15.00
C GLU A 415 17.81 5.24 -15.80
N LYS A 416 17.56 4.41 -16.81
CA LYS A 416 18.61 3.79 -17.60
C LYS A 416 19.53 4.86 -18.23
N ASN A 417 20.84 4.71 -18.01
CA ASN A 417 21.94 5.56 -18.50
C ASN A 417 22.03 6.98 -17.91
N THR A 418 21.12 7.43 -17.05
CA THR A 418 21.16 8.79 -16.46
C THR A 418 22.47 9.11 -15.74
N THR A 419 23.09 8.12 -15.12
CA THR A 419 24.40 8.28 -14.43
C THR A 419 25.58 8.30 -15.41
N LYS A 420 25.47 7.65 -16.58
CA LYS A 420 26.56 7.56 -17.57
C LYS A 420 26.60 8.78 -18.49
N GLU A 421 25.46 9.33 -18.79
CA GLU A 421 25.28 10.43 -19.73
C GLU A 421 25.65 11.77 -19.09
N CYS A 422 26.37 12.61 -19.80
CA CYS A 422 26.62 13.98 -19.41
C CYS A 422 25.35 14.82 -19.64
N CYS A 423 24.89 15.51 -18.59
CA CYS A 423 23.67 16.30 -18.67
C CYS A 423 23.80 17.53 -19.58
N VAL A 424 24.99 17.95 -19.97
CA VAL A 424 25.23 19.08 -20.90
C VAL A 424 25.26 18.61 -22.33
N CYS A 425 26.21 17.75 -22.68
CA CYS A 425 26.49 17.38 -24.09
C CYS A 425 25.98 15.99 -24.49
N GLY A 426 25.37 15.22 -23.62
CA GLY A 426 24.86 13.89 -23.93
C GLY A 426 25.93 12.80 -24.10
N HIS A 427 27.22 13.13 -23.97
CA HIS A 427 28.28 12.14 -24.07
C HIS A 427 28.15 11.05 -23.01
N GLN A 428 28.22 9.79 -23.43
CA GLN A 428 28.07 8.64 -22.54
C GLN A 428 29.46 8.06 -22.17
N GLU A 429 29.73 8.02 -20.88
CA GLU A 429 30.94 7.45 -20.32
C GLU A 429 30.60 6.61 -19.07
N LYS A 430 31.27 5.45 -18.94
CA LYS A 430 31.17 4.65 -17.71
C LYS A 430 31.86 5.38 -16.57
N LYS A 431 31.10 5.74 -15.54
CA LYS A 431 31.61 6.41 -14.34
C LYS A 431 31.75 5.42 -13.19
N GLU A 432 32.90 5.42 -12.53
CA GLU A 432 33.14 4.56 -11.38
C GLU A 432 32.24 4.97 -10.18
N PRO A 433 31.63 4.01 -9.47
CA PRO A 433 30.72 4.30 -8.37
C PRO A 433 31.35 5.13 -7.22
N ASN A 434 32.66 5.07 -7.05
CA ASN A 434 33.40 5.77 -6.00
C ASN A 434 33.65 7.24 -6.31
N ILE A 435 33.63 7.63 -7.59
CA ILE A 435 33.88 9.00 -8.03
C ILE A 435 32.58 9.80 -7.86
N ARG A 436 32.62 10.78 -6.97
CA ARG A 436 31.46 11.64 -6.71
C ARG A 436 31.36 12.84 -7.64
N LYS A 437 32.50 13.45 -7.92
CA LYS A 437 32.63 14.58 -8.84
C LYS A 437 33.31 14.07 -10.11
N PHE A 438 32.71 14.34 -11.25
CA PHE A 438 33.30 13.94 -12.51
C PHE A 438 33.44 15.13 -13.45
N THR A 439 34.41 15.04 -14.37
CA THR A 439 34.59 15.95 -15.48
C THR A 439 34.28 15.21 -16.78
N CYS A 440 33.39 15.76 -17.59
CA CYS A 440 33.07 15.20 -18.87
C CYS A 440 34.25 15.33 -19.85
N LYS A 441 34.69 14.22 -20.47
CA LYS A 441 35.82 14.22 -21.41
C LYS A 441 35.52 14.94 -22.71
N ASN A 442 34.22 15.08 -23.06
CA ASN A 442 33.82 15.74 -24.33
C ASN A 442 33.66 17.26 -24.17
N CYS A 443 32.96 17.72 -23.15
CA CYS A 443 32.64 19.15 -22.99
C CYS A 443 33.36 19.82 -21.79
N GLY A 444 34.17 19.09 -21.03
CA GLY A 444 34.90 19.63 -19.88
C GLY A 444 34.02 20.00 -18.66
N THR A 445 32.71 19.85 -18.74
CA THR A 445 31.82 20.20 -17.60
C THR A 445 32.11 19.33 -16.41
N THR A 446 32.31 19.97 -15.23
CA THR A 446 32.57 19.31 -13.97
C THR A 446 31.38 19.49 -13.04
N LEU A 447 30.79 18.39 -12.55
CA LEU A 447 29.63 18.36 -11.69
C LEU A 447 29.68 17.22 -10.67
N MET A 448 28.85 17.31 -9.63
CA MET A 448 28.56 16.15 -8.79
C MET A 448 27.81 15.09 -9.62
N ARG A 449 28.26 13.84 -9.57
CA ARG A 449 27.71 12.72 -10.35
C ARG A 449 26.21 12.52 -10.13
N ASP A 450 25.78 12.58 -8.88
CA ASP A 450 24.39 12.33 -8.52
C ASP A 450 23.49 13.53 -8.93
N SER A 451 24.03 14.77 -8.93
CA SER A 451 23.35 15.95 -9.49
C SER A 451 23.21 15.85 -11.02
N ASN A 452 24.25 15.38 -11.72
CA ASN A 452 24.17 15.08 -13.16
C ASN A 452 23.04 14.05 -13.47
N SER A 453 22.93 13.00 -12.65
CA SER A 453 21.88 11.98 -12.81
C SER A 453 20.49 12.59 -12.60
N ALA A 454 20.29 13.40 -11.57
CA ALA A 454 19.02 14.07 -11.29
C ALA A 454 18.61 15.02 -12.45
N ILE A 455 19.57 15.77 -13.04
CA ILE A 455 19.29 16.62 -14.21
C ILE A 455 18.87 15.78 -15.42
N ASN A 456 19.51 14.64 -15.65
CA ASN A 456 19.14 13.73 -16.74
C ASN A 456 17.74 13.12 -16.50
N ILE A 457 17.36 12.86 -15.25
CA ILE A 457 16.01 12.45 -14.86
C ILE A 457 14.99 13.55 -15.22
N ALA A 458 15.29 14.82 -14.92
CA ALA A 458 14.45 15.96 -15.33
C ALA A 458 14.30 16.03 -16.85
N LYS A 459 15.41 15.93 -17.61
CA LYS A 459 15.40 15.96 -19.07
C LYS A 459 14.54 14.86 -19.69
N LYS A 460 14.59 13.66 -19.14
CA LYS A 460 13.73 12.55 -19.59
C LYS A 460 12.23 12.81 -19.37
N ALA A 461 11.88 13.71 -18.47
CA ALA A 461 10.52 14.19 -18.26
C ALA A 461 10.23 15.50 -19.04
N ASN A 462 11.11 15.91 -19.96
CA ASN A 462 11.05 17.15 -20.73
C ASN A 462 11.15 18.44 -19.89
N PHE A 463 11.79 18.37 -18.73
CA PHE A 463 12.15 19.54 -17.93
C PHE A 463 13.65 19.80 -18.03
N ASN A 464 14.01 20.93 -18.60
CA ASN A 464 15.38 21.30 -18.85
C ASN A 464 15.88 22.34 -17.84
N LEU A 465 17.12 22.17 -17.42
CA LEU A 465 17.84 23.13 -16.59
C LEU A 465 19.00 23.72 -17.40
N ASP A 466 19.18 25.04 -17.33
CA ASP A 466 20.37 25.69 -17.86
C ASP A 466 21.55 25.43 -16.91
N VAL A 467 22.34 24.39 -17.23
CA VAL A 467 23.43 23.92 -16.38
C VAL A 467 24.56 24.96 -16.27
N GLU A 468 24.83 25.69 -17.35
CA GLU A 468 25.92 26.72 -17.33
C GLU A 468 25.57 27.86 -16.39
N LYS A 469 24.33 28.30 -16.38
CA LYS A 469 23.83 29.34 -15.47
C LYS A 469 23.94 28.96 -14.00
N TYR A 470 23.81 27.67 -13.67
CA TYR A 470 23.75 27.18 -12.29
C TYR A 470 24.95 26.30 -11.88
N LYS A 471 26.03 26.35 -12.67
CA LYS A 471 27.23 25.49 -12.49
C LYS A 471 27.80 25.53 -11.08
N ASP A 472 27.93 26.72 -10.48
CA ASP A 472 28.50 26.90 -9.15
C ASP A 472 27.65 26.24 -8.06
N LYS A 473 26.33 26.23 -8.22
CA LYS A 473 25.40 25.55 -7.31
C LYS A 473 25.43 24.02 -7.46
N LEU A 474 25.69 23.52 -8.65
CA LEU A 474 25.69 22.10 -8.98
C LEU A 474 27.01 21.40 -8.62
N ASP A 475 28.05 22.16 -8.30
CA ASP A 475 29.36 21.67 -7.89
C ASP A 475 29.38 21.18 -6.42
N SER A 476 28.38 21.58 -5.65
CA SER A 476 28.18 21.19 -4.25
C SER A 476 26.69 21.01 -3.96
N PHE A 477 26.36 20.46 -2.79
CA PHE A 477 24.96 20.41 -2.35
C PHE A 477 24.56 21.71 -1.65
N THR A 478 23.56 22.41 -2.22
CA THR A 478 23.02 23.64 -1.66
C THR A 478 22.27 23.39 -0.35
N TYR A 479 21.56 22.27 -0.27
CA TYR A 479 20.78 21.89 0.90
C TYR A 479 21.12 20.47 1.37
N LYS A 480 20.98 20.26 2.69
CA LYS A 480 21.05 18.94 3.30
C LYS A 480 19.72 18.62 3.94
N GLY A 481 19.17 17.44 3.62
CA GLY A 481 17.92 16.97 4.18
C GLY A 481 18.13 15.71 5.02
N GLU A 482 17.36 15.57 6.09
CA GLU A 482 17.35 14.37 6.89
C GLU A 482 16.01 14.12 7.59
N ALA A 483 15.67 12.86 7.79
CA ALA A 483 14.60 12.44 8.67
C ALA A 483 15.19 11.96 9.99
N LEU A 484 15.03 12.76 11.03
CA LEU A 484 15.52 12.43 12.37
C LEU A 484 14.49 11.55 13.10
N TYR A 485 14.99 10.76 14.02
CA TYR A 485 14.21 9.90 14.88
C TYR A 485 13.15 10.69 15.65
N GLY A 486 11.89 10.39 15.43
CA GLY A 486 10.73 11.02 16.11
C GLY A 486 10.48 12.49 15.77
N ARG A 487 11.19 13.06 14.81
CA ARG A 487 11.04 14.45 14.34
C ARG A 487 10.53 14.49 12.89
N LYS A 488 9.94 15.62 12.51
CA LYS A 488 9.58 15.88 11.11
C LYS A 488 10.83 15.89 10.25
N ALA A 489 10.74 15.43 9.01
CA ALA A 489 11.81 15.58 8.04
C ALA A 489 12.08 17.07 7.80
N GLN A 490 13.35 17.43 7.71
CA GLN A 490 13.81 18.79 7.48
C GLN A 490 14.71 18.81 6.25
N ILE A 491 14.48 19.77 5.39
CA ILE A 491 15.40 20.17 4.32
C ILE A 491 15.90 21.53 4.77
N MET A 492 17.16 21.58 5.22
CA MET A 492 17.81 22.82 5.64
C MET A 492 18.34 23.57 4.44
#